data_f0592f8fdb1f18ac49ecefc79dc0110c
#
_entry.id   f0592f8fdb1f18ac49ecefc79dc0110c
#
_cell.length_a   1.000
_cell.length_b   1.000
_cell.length_c   1.000
_cell.angle_alpha   90.00
_cell.angle_beta   90.00
_cell.angle_gamma   90.00
#
_symmetry.space_group_name_H-M   'P 1'
#
loop_
_entity.id
_entity.type
_entity.pdbx_description
1 polymer ?
#
loop_
_entity_poly.entity_id
_entity_poly.type
_entity_poly.pdbx_seq_one_letter_code
_entity_poly.pdbx_strand_id
1 'polypeptide(L)'
;MKFFADTAEIADIQELAATGLLDGVTTNPSLIAKSGRDFKEVTKEICALTDGPVSAEVVALDHATMMKEAEILRKIAPNVCIKVPLTIDGLKTCKALTGDGTMVNVTLCFSAAQALLAAKAGATFVSPFVGRHDDNGFDGMQLISDIRLIYDNYGYETEILVASVRHGIHVLEAAKIGADVMTAPPSVIKGLFKHILTEKGIEGFLADWAKTGQSI
;
A
#
# COMPACT_ATOMS: atom_id res chain seq x y z
N MET A 1 0.95 3.02 11.91
CA MET A 1 0.77 3.02 10.44
C MET A 1 1.46 1.81 9.86
N LYS A 2 0.76 0.97 9.11
CA LYS A 2 1.30 -0.20 8.42
C LYS A 2 2.11 0.22 7.19
N PHE A 3 3.17 -0.54 6.87
CA PHE A 3 4.03 -0.32 5.71
C PHE A 3 3.82 -1.41 4.67
N PHE A 4 3.34 -1.01 3.49
CA PHE A 4 3.23 -1.89 2.33
C PHE A 4 4.28 -1.52 1.29
N ALA A 5 4.82 -2.50 0.60
CA ALA A 5 5.69 -2.28 -0.57
C ALA A 5 4.86 -2.21 -1.85
N ASP A 6 5.05 -1.17 -2.66
CA ASP A 6 4.41 -1.01 -3.98
C ASP A 6 5.35 -1.53 -5.07
N THR A 7 5.33 -2.85 -5.27
CA THR A 7 6.24 -3.54 -6.21
C THR A 7 5.75 -4.93 -6.56
N ALA A 8 6.23 -5.46 -7.70
CA ALA A 8 6.12 -6.87 -8.08
C ALA A 8 7.50 -7.57 -8.11
N GLU A 9 8.56 -6.88 -7.66
CA GLU A 9 9.92 -7.42 -7.64
C GLU A 9 10.16 -8.25 -6.37
N ILE A 10 10.31 -9.56 -6.54
CA ILE A 10 10.42 -10.52 -5.44
C ILE A 10 11.63 -10.22 -4.54
N ALA A 11 12.78 -9.89 -5.12
CA ALA A 11 13.99 -9.60 -4.35
C ALA A 11 13.81 -8.41 -3.39
N ASP A 12 13.12 -7.35 -3.83
CA ASP A 12 12.82 -6.19 -2.99
C ASP A 12 11.87 -6.54 -1.84
N ILE A 13 10.86 -7.39 -2.12
CA ILE A 13 9.92 -7.85 -1.09
C ILE A 13 10.63 -8.71 -0.05
N GLN A 14 11.48 -9.64 -0.48
CA GLN A 14 12.28 -10.48 0.42
C GLN A 14 13.19 -9.66 1.33
N GLU A 15 13.87 -8.66 0.77
CA GLU A 15 14.75 -7.77 1.54
C GLU A 15 13.96 -6.98 2.59
N LEU A 16 12.80 -6.41 2.22
CA LEU A 16 11.95 -5.67 3.16
C LEU A 16 11.31 -6.59 4.20
N ALA A 17 10.84 -7.76 3.80
CA ALA A 17 10.28 -8.75 4.74
C ALA A 17 11.31 -9.20 5.79
N ALA A 18 12.57 -9.36 5.41
CA ALA A 18 13.65 -9.71 6.34
C ALA A 18 13.90 -8.65 7.43
N THR A 19 13.46 -7.40 7.22
CA THR A 19 13.51 -6.36 8.26
C THR A 19 12.46 -6.52 9.36
N GLY A 20 11.40 -7.31 9.12
CA GLY A 20 10.24 -7.42 10.00
C GLY A 20 9.30 -6.20 9.95
N LEU A 21 9.49 -5.25 9.02
CA LEU A 21 8.72 -4.01 8.93
C LEU A 21 7.68 -4.02 7.80
N LEU A 22 7.59 -5.12 7.04
CA LEU A 22 6.65 -5.23 5.93
C LEU A 22 5.33 -5.83 6.39
N ASP A 23 4.25 -5.04 6.28
CA ASP A 23 2.90 -5.44 6.70
C ASP A 23 2.02 -5.89 5.52
N GLY A 24 2.48 -5.73 4.27
CA GLY A 24 1.74 -6.12 3.08
C GLY A 24 2.37 -5.61 1.78
N VAL A 25 1.71 -5.92 0.67
CA VAL A 25 2.20 -5.53 -0.67
C VAL A 25 1.05 -5.03 -1.52
N THR A 26 1.28 -3.96 -2.29
CA THR A 26 0.40 -3.55 -3.36
C THR A 26 1.03 -3.83 -4.72
N THR A 27 0.25 -4.37 -5.62
CA THR A 27 0.59 -4.45 -7.04
C THR A 27 -0.40 -3.66 -7.88
N ASN A 28 -0.09 -3.48 -9.14
CA ASN A 28 -0.99 -2.91 -10.14
C ASN A 28 -0.59 -3.42 -11.53
N PRO A 29 -1.46 -3.26 -12.56
CA PRO A 29 -1.15 -3.76 -13.89
C PRO A 29 0.18 -3.28 -14.47
N SER A 30 0.59 -2.03 -14.17
CA SER A 30 1.86 -1.48 -14.65
C SER A 30 3.08 -2.13 -14.02
N LEU A 31 3.03 -2.43 -12.70
CA LEU A 31 4.10 -3.12 -11.98
C LEU A 31 4.23 -4.57 -12.47
N ILE A 32 3.10 -5.25 -12.67
CA ILE A 32 3.08 -6.61 -13.22
C ILE A 32 3.64 -6.63 -14.64
N ALA A 33 3.21 -5.71 -15.51
CA ALA A 33 3.75 -5.61 -16.87
C ALA A 33 5.27 -5.36 -16.87
N LYS A 34 5.75 -4.51 -15.96
CA LYS A 34 7.18 -4.21 -15.82
C LYS A 34 8.00 -5.42 -15.38
N SER A 35 7.46 -6.30 -14.52
CA SER A 35 8.14 -7.52 -14.08
C SER A 35 8.33 -8.55 -15.21
N GLY A 36 7.54 -8.48 -16.29
CA GLY A 36 7.57 -9.42 -17.41
C GLY A 36 7.15 -10.83 -17.06
N ARG A 37 6.56 -11.06 -15.88
CA ARG A 37 6.18 -12.37 -15.34
C ARG A 37 4.68 -12.62 -15.46
N ASP A 38 4.27 -13.88 -15.37
CA ASP A 38 2.85 -14.24 -15.27
C ASP A 38 2.22 -13.67 -14.00
N PHE A 39 1.05 -13.04 -14.14
CA PHE A 39 0.38 -12.33 -13.05
C PHE A 39 0.02 -13.25 -11.87
N LYS A 40 -0.50 -14.43 -12.16
CA LYS A 40 -0.94 -15.35 -11.10
C LYS A 40 0.24 -15.99 -10.38
N GLU A 41 1.30 -16.30 -11.11
CA GLU A 41 2.53 -16.88 -10.55
C GLU A 41 3.22 -15.88 -9.63
N VAL A 42 3.42 -14.64 -10.08
CA VAL A 42 4.07 -13.61 -9.26
C VAL A 42 3.21 -13.24 -8.05
N THR A 43 1.89 -13.15 -8.21
CA THR A 43 0.98 -12.89 -7.07
C THR A 43 1.07 -14.00 -6.02
N LYS A 44 1.09 -15.27 -6.46
CA LYS A 44 1.23 -16.41 -5.55
C LYS A 44 2.56 -16.38 -4.78
N GLU A 45 3.64 -16.05 -5.47
CA GLU A 45 4.97 -15.95 -4.84
C GLU A 45 5.02 -14.80 -3.83
N ILE A 46 4.48 -13.63 -4.16
CA ILE A 46 4.36 -12.50 -3.24
C ILE A 46 3.56 -12.88 -2.00
N CYS A 47 2.41 -13.54 -2.18
CA CYS A 47 1.57 -13.98 -1.06
C CYS A 47 2.29 -14.96 -0.11
N ALA A 48 3.28 -15.70 -0.58
CA ALA A 48 4.07 -16.60 0.25
C ALA A 48 5.19 -15.89 1.05
N LEU A 49 5.50 -14.63 0.74
CA LEU A 49 6.56 -13.84 1.37
C LEU A 49 6.06 -12.92 2.50
N THR A 50 4.75 -12.76 2.64
CA THR A 50 4.14 -11.92 3.69
C THR A 50 2.83 -12.53 4.17
N ASP A 51 2.57 -12.45 5.46
CA ASP A 51 1.28 -12.84 6.05
C ASP A 51 0.22 -11.74 5.83
N GLY A 52 0.65 -10.53 5.51
CA GLY A 52 -0.22 -9.38 5.30
C GLY A 52 -0.93 -9.37 3.94
N PRO A 53 -1.88 -8.44 3.76
CA PRO A 53 -2.66 -8.33 2.53
C PRO A 53 -1.79 -8.07 1.30
N VAL A 54 -2.10 -8.76 0.19
CA VAL A 54 -1.47 -8.54 -1.12
C VAL A 54 -2.53 -8.07 -2.10
N SER A 55 -2.47 -6.79 -2.49
CA SER A 55 -3.44 -6.20 -3.43
C SER A 55 -3.18 -6.69 -4.85
N ALA A 56 -4.15 -7.45 -5.40
CA ALA A 56 -4.19 -7.93 -6.78
C ALA A 56 -5.35 -7.25 -7.54
N GLU A 57 -5.01 -6.47 -8.57
CA GLU A 57 -5.96 -5.59 -9.25
C GLU A 57 -6.64 -6.30 -10.42
N VAL A 58 -7.99 -6.23 -10.47
CA VAL A 58 -8.79 -6.63 -11.64
C VAL A 58 -8.55 -5.64 -12.79
N VAL A 59 -8.69 -6.12 -14.02
CA VAL A 59 -8.50 -5.30 -15.23
C VAL A 59 -9.80 -5.01 -15.98
N ALA A 60 -10.87 -5.74 -15.67
CA ALA A 60 -12.19 -5.52 -16.24
C ALA A 60 -12.78 -4.16 -15.81
N LEU A 61 -13.71 -3.65 -16.62
CA LEU A 61 -14.38 -2.36 -16.39
C LEU A 61 -15.83 -2.51 -15.95
N ASP A 62 -16.45 -3.64 -16.19
CA ASP A 62 -17.83 -3.94 -15.79
C ASP A 62 -17.88 -4.86 -14.57
N HIS A 63 -18.91 -4.71 -13.75
CA HIS A 63 -19.11 -5.47 -12.51
C HIS A 63 -19.08 -6.99 -12.71
N ALA A 64 -19.78 -7.51 -13.74
CA ALA A 64 -19.92 -8.96 -13.92
C ALA A 64 -18.58 -9.63 -14.27
N THR A 65 -17.75 -8.96 -15.07
CA THR A 65 -16.41 -9.43 -15.42
C THR A 65 -15.43 -9.25 -14.27
N MET A 66 -15.47 -8.11 -13.52
CA MET A 66 -14.68 -7.93 -12.31
C MET A 66 -14.92 -9.05 -11.28
N MET A 67 -16.18 -9.45 -11.08
CA MET A 67 -16.51 -10.56 -10.16
C MET A 67 -15.88 -11.89 -10.59
N LYS A 68 -15.86 -12.20 -11.91
CA LYS A 68 -15.19 -13.41 -12.43
C LYS A 68 -13.68 -13.36 -12.21
N GLU A 69 -13.05 -12.21 -12.46
CA GLU A 69 -11.63 -12.01 -12.21
C GLU A 69 -11.31 -12.13 -10.72
N ALA A 70 -12.10 -11.50 -9.85
CA ALA A 70 -11.95 -11.59 -8.40
C ALA A 70 -12.04 -13.04 -7.89
N GLU A 71 -12.98 -13.84 -8.44
CA GLU A 71 -13.09 -15.28 -8.10
C GLU A 71 -11.84 -16.08 -8.46
N ILE A 72 -11.13 -15.69 -9.50
CA ILE A 72 -9.87 -16.30 -9.89
C ILE A 72 -8.75 -15.88 -8.95
N LEU A 73 -8.66 -14.57 -8.68
CA LEU A 73 -7.58 -14.00 -7.89
C LEU A 73 -7.62 -14.43 -6.42
N ARG A 74 -8.78 -14.42 -5.77
CA ARG A 74 -8.91 -14.80 -4.36
C ARG A 74 -8.61 -16.29 -4.08
N LYS A 75 -8.58 -17.13 -5.12
CA LYS A 75 -8.19 -18.54 -5.01
C LYS A 75 -6.67 -18.74 -5.02
N ILE A 76 -5.90 -17.72 -5.34
CA ILE A 76 -4.43 -17.82 -5.39
C ILE A 76 -3.86 -18.04 -3.99
N ALA A 77 -4.32 -17.23 -3.02
CA ALA A 77 -3.91 -17.34 -1.62
C ALA A 77 -4.93 -16.62 -0.70
N PRO A 78 -5.01 -16.99 0.60
CA PRO A 78 -5.98 -16.43 1.53
C PRO A 78 -5.75 -14.95 1.86
N ASN A 79 -4.54 -14.44 1.69
CA ASN A 79 -4.17 -13.05 1.93
C ASN A 79 -4.25 -12.16 0.68
N VAL A 80 -4.85 -12.65 -0.41
CA VAL A 80 -5.15 -11.80 -1.57
C VAL A 80 -6.24 -10.79 -1.20
N CYS A 81 -5.95 -9.51 -1.40
CA CYS A 81 -6.87 -8.39 -1.32
C CYS A 81 -7.25 -7.98 -2.74
N ILE A 82 -8.52 -8.11 -3.11
CA ILE A 82 -8.98 -7.75 -4.46
C ILE A 82 -8.94 -6.24 -4.61
N LYS A 83 -8.25 -5.74 -5.65
CA LYS A 83 -8.15 -4.32 -5.92
C LYS A 83 -9.04 -3.96 -7.10
N VAL A 84 -9.91 -2.96 -6.90
CA VAL A 84 -10.90 -2.53 -7.88
C VAL A 84 -10.85 -1.01 -8.09
N PRO A 85 -11.09 -0.50 -9.32
CA PRO A 85 -11.09 0.93 -9.57
C PRO A 85 -12.31 1.61 -8.92
N LEU A 86 -12.15 2.88 -8.54
CA LEU A 86 -13.21 3.71 -7.96
C LEU A 86 -14.18 4.20 -9.07
N THR A 87 -14.99 3.26 -9.57
CA THR A 87 -16.07 3.47 -10.53
C THR A 87 -17.38 2.94 -9.96
N ILE A 88 -18.50 3.23 -10.60
CA ILE A 88 -19.80 2.68 -10.17
C ILE A 88 -19.75 1.15 -10.13
N ASP A 89 -19.22 0.51 -11.16
CA ASP A 89 -19.13 -0.95 -11.22
C ASP A 89 -18.05 -1.52 -10.27
N GLY A 90 -16.95 -0.79 -10.05
CA GLY A 90 -15.95 -1.13 -9.02
C GLY A 90 -16.55 -1.09 -7.61
N LEU A 91 -17.39 -0.08 -7.29
CA LEU A 91 -18.06 0.00 -5.99
C LEU A 91 -19.15 -1.07 -5.80
N LYS A 92 -19.89 -1.43 -6.87
CA LYS A 92 -20.79 -2.59 -6.84
C LYS A 92 -20.02 -3.89 -6.53
N THR A 93 -18.87 -4.05 -7.20
CA THR A 93 -17.98 -5.21 -7.00
C THR A 93 -17.41 -5.22 -5.58
N CYS A 94 -16.95 -4.07 -5.08
CA CYS A 94 -16.51 -3.92 -3.69
C CYS A 94 -17.61 -4.38 -2.71
N LYS A 95 -18.83 -3.85 -2.85
CA LYS A 95 -19.96 -4.19 -1.98
C LYS A 95 -20.30 -5.69 -1.99
N ALA A 96 -20.25 -6.32 -3.15
CA ALA A 96 -20.53 -7.76 -3.29
C ALA A 96 -19.42 -8.59 -2.61
N LEU A 97 -18.15 -8.29 -2.86
CA LEU A 97 -17.01 -9.03 -2.33
C LEU A 97 -16.86 -8.87 -0.82
N THR A 98 -17.01 -7.65 -0.29
CA THR A 98 -16.92 -7.41 1.17
C THR A 98 -18.08 -8.04 1.91
N GLY A 99 -19.24 -8.17 1.26
CA GLY A 99 -20.41 -8.86 1.83
C GLY A 99 -20.18 -10.37 2.05
N ASP A 100 -19.23 -10.99 1.35
CA ASP A 100 -18.83 -12.38 1.55
C ASP A 100 -17.48 -12.53 2.31
N GLY A 101 -16.99 -11.44 2.92
CA GLY A 101 -15.78 -11.43 3.74
C GLY A 101 -14.46 -11.28 2.97
N THR A 102 -14.51 -11.01 1.67
CA THR A 102 -13.30 -10.78 0.86
C THR A 102 -12.74 -9.38 1.13
N MET A 103 -11.43 -9.27 1.40
CA MET A 103 -10.75 -7.97 1.50
C MET A 103 -10.75 -7.25 0.15
N VAL A 104 -11.11 -5.96 0.16
CA VAL A 104 -11.14 -5.14 -1.05
C VAL A 104 -10.40 -3.82 -0.84
N ASN A 105 -9.52 -3.49 -1.79
CA ASN A 105 -8.83 -2.21 -1.89
C ASN A 105 -9.42 -1.40 -3.07
N VAL A 106 -10.13 -0.32 -2.76
CA VAL A 106 -10.69 0.58 -3.78
C VAL A 106 -9.62 1.60 -4.18
N THR A 107 -9.16 1.52 -5.43
CA THR A 107 -8.03 2.30 -5.95
C THR A 107 -8.45 3.42 -6.91
N LEU A 108 -7.48 4.24 -7.33
CA LEU A 108 -7.68 5.42 -8.17
C LEU A 108 -8.61 6.44 -7.51
N CYS A 109 -8.39 6.67 -6.23
CA CYS A 109 -9.08 7.66 -5.43
C CYS A 109 -8.34 9.01 -5.50
N PHE A 110 -9.06 10.06 -5.91
CA PHE A 110 -8.52 11.41 -6.11
C PHE A 110 -9.35 12.51 -5.42
N SER A 111 -10.34 12.14 -4.62
CA SER A 111 -11.09 13.12 -3.80
C SER A 111 -11.64 12.47 -2.53
N ALA A 112 -11.86 13.28 -1.49
CA ALA A 112 -12.46 12.81 -0.25
C ALA A 112 -13.91 12.33 -0.44
N ALA A 113 -14.65 12.90 -1.40
CA ALA A 113 -15.98 12.41 -1.77
C ALA A 113 -15.94 11.01 -2.37
N GLN A 114 -14.93 10.70 -3.19
CA GLN A 114 -14.72 9.34 -3.69
C GLN A 114 -14.37 8.37 -2.56
N ALA A 115 -13.51 8.76 -1.63
CA ALA A 115 -13.17 7.95 -0.47
C ALA A 115 -14.39 7.65 0.41
N LEU A 116 -15.29 8.63 0.60
CA LEU A 116 -16.57 8.43 1.30
C LEU A 116 -17.43 7.36 0.62
N LEU A 117 -17.48 7.32 -0.72
CA LEU A 117 -18.21 6.28 -1.46
C LEU A 117 -17.58 4.89 -1.27
N ALA A 118 -16.25 4.79 -1.24
CA ALA A 118 -15.55 3.54 -0.97
C ALA A 118 -15.86 3.00 0.43
N ALA A 119 -15.85 3.85 1.45
CA ALA A 119 -16.21 3.49 2.82
C ALA A 119 -17.67 3.01 2.91
N LYS A 120 -18.61 3.71 2.26
CA LYS A 120 -20.02 3.30 2.20
C LYS A 120 -20.23 1.97 1.47
N ALA A 121 -19.36 1.61 0.52
CA ALA A 121 -19.37 0.31 -0.13
C ALA A 121 -18.79 -0.81 0.76
N GLY A 122 -18.16 -0.47 1.90
CA GLY A 122 -17.58 -1.42 2.84
C GLY A 122 -16.16 -1.84 2.47
N ALA A 123 -15.41 -1.01 1.73
CA ALA A 123 -14.03 -1.29 1.37
C ALA A 123 -13.17 -1.56 2.62
N THR A 124 -12.26 -2.55 2.53
CA THR A 124 -11.24 -2.77 3.56
C THR A 124 -10.22 -1.65 3.53
N PHE A 125 -9.77 -1.31 2.32
CA PHE A 125 -8.83 -0.21 2.08
C PHE A 125 -9.39 0.74 1.00
N VAL A 126 -9.05 2.02 1.12
CA VAL A 126 -9.13 2.98 0.02
C VAL A 126 -7.71 3.49 -0.29
N SER A 127 -7.35 3.56 -1.55
CA SER A 127 -6.03 4.03 -1.99
C SER A 127 -6.10 5.42 -2.63
N PRO A 128 -6.01 6.52 -1.86
CA PRO A 128 -5.84 7.87 -2.39
C PRO A 128 -4.41 8.07 -2.92
N PHE A 129 -4.30 8.72 -4.09
CA PHE A 129 -3.05 8.85 -4.84
C PHE A 129 -2.39 10.21 -4.62
N VAL A 130 -1.61 10.36 -3.55
CA VAL A 130 -1.00 11.64 -3.17
C VAL A 130 -0.02 12.16 -4.22
N GLY A 131 0.91 11.35 -4.69
CA GLY A 131 1.93 11.79 -5.64
C GLY A 131 1.36 12.20 -7.00
N ARG A 132 0.29 11.55 -7.49
CA ARG A 132 -0.40 12.01 -8.69
C ARG A 132 -1.16 13.32 -8.49
N HIS A 133 -1.65 13.59 -7.28
CA HIS A 133 -2.19 14.89 -6.92
C HIS A 133 -1.12 15.97 -7.06
N ASP A 134 0.05 15.76 -6.46
CA ASP A 134 1.16 16.71 -6.50
C ASP A 134 1.66 16.93 -7.94
N ASP A 135 1.75 15.86 -8.76
CA ASP A 135 2.10 15.94 -10.19
C ASP A 135 1.17 16.88 -10.98
N ASN A 136 -0.08 17.10 -10.49
CA ASN A 136 -1.09 17.97 -11.10
C ASN A 136 -1.28 19.31 -10.36
N GLY A 137 -0.42 19.64 -9.41
CA GLY A 137 -0.44 20.91 -8.68
C GLY A 137 -1.49 20.99 -7.56
N PHE A 138 -2.00 19.84 -7.09
CA PHE A 138 -2.85 19.75 -5.91
C PHE A 138 -2.04 19.28 -4.71
N ASP A 139 -2.50 19.58 -3.50
CA ASP A 139 -1.90 19.05 -2.27
C ASP A 139 -2.43 17.66 -1.97
N GLY A 140 -1.59 16.63 -2.22
CA GLY A 140 -1.95 15.25 -1.98
C GLY A 140 -2.13 14.92 -0.49
N MET A 141 -1.42 15.61 0.39
CA MET A 141 -1.54 15.35 1.83
C MET A 141 -2.78 16.00 2.44
N GLN A 142 -3.27 17.12 1.86
CA GLN A 142 -4.56 17.68 2.23
C GLN A 142 -5.70 16.70 1.94
N LEU A 143 -5.63 15.96 0.81
CA LEU A 143 -6.59 14.89 0.50
C LEU A 143 -6.65 13.85 1.62
N ILE A 144 -5.49 13.41 2.15
CA ILE A 144 -5.45 12.44 3.25
C ILE A 144 -6.06 12.99 4.52
N SER A 145 -5.77 14.27 4.86
CA SER A 145 -6.33 14.95 6.02
C SER A 145 -7.85 15.02 5.95
N ASP A 146 -8.40 15.36 4.78
CA ASP A 146 -9.85 15.44 4.57
C ASP A 146 -10.53 14.08 4.70
N ILE A 147 -9.91 13.02 4.14
CA ILE A 147 -10.43 11.66 4.25
C ILE A 147 -10.42 11.21 5.71
N ARG A 148 -9.32 11.41 6.44
CA ARG A 148 -9.20 11.05 7.85
C ARG A 148 -10.27 11.73 8.70
N LEU A 149 -10.45 13.05 8.52
CA LEU A 149 -11.48 13.80 9.23
C LEU A 149 -12.89 13.24 8.97
N ILE A 150 -13.21 12.92 7.70
CA ILE A 150 -14.51 12.35 7.35
C ILE A 150 -14.68 10.97 7.99
N TYR A 151 -13.67 10.11 7.92
CA TYR A 151 -13.76 8.75 8.46
C TYR A 151 -13.93 8.77 9.98
N ASP A 152 -13.21 9.65 10.68
CA ASP A 152 -13.35 9.83 12.13
C ASP A 152 -14.75 10.36 12.52
N ASN A 153 -15.28 11.33 11.78
CA ASN A 153 -16.61 11.92 12.06
C ASN A 153 -17.74 10.88 11.97
N TYR A 154 -17.61 9.87 11.14
CA TYR A 154 -18.64 8.87 10.89
C TYR A 154 -18.29 7.47 11.38
N GLY A 155 -17.10 7.28 11.97
CA GLY A 155 -16.65 5.99 12.49
C GLY A 155 -16.52 4.92 11.40
N TYR A 156 -16.01 5.29 10.21
CA TYR A 156 -15.74 4.32 9.16
C TYR A 156 -14.52 3.46 9.49
N GLU A 157 -14.65 2.14 9.33
CA GLU A 157 -13.58 1.17 9.56
C GLU A 157 -12.66 0.96 8.35
N THR A 158 -13.01 1.56 7.20
CA THR A 158 -12.17 1.51 5.98
C THR A 158 -10.82 2.15 6.25
N GLU A 159 -9.74 1.40 6.08
CA GLU A 159 -8.37 1.88 6.27
C GLU A 159 -7.91 2.78 5.12
N ILE A 160 -7.32 3.92 5.46
CA ILE A 160 -6.70 4.84 4.49
C ILE A 160 -5.32 4.31 4.12
N LEU A 161 -5.19 3.79 2.91
CA LEU A 161 -3.95 3.28 2.34
C LEU A 161 -3.35 4.33 1.40
N VAL A 162 -2.49 5.19 1.93
CA VAL A 162 -1.84 6.26 1.17
C VAL A 162 -0.99 5.67 0.05
N ALA A 163 -1.34 5.97 -1.19
CA ALA A 163 -0.72 5.41 -2.39
C ALA A 163 -0.06 6.47 -3.26
N SER A 164 0.72 6.02 -4.26
CA SER A 164 1.50 6.93 -5.12
C SER A 164 2.50 7.77 -4.33
N VAL A 165 3.05 7.21 -3.25
CA VAL A 165 4.06 7.85 -2.40
C VAL A 165 5.36 8.01 -3.19
N ARG A 166 5.96 9.21 -3.15
CA ARG A 166 7.16 9.56 -3.93
C ARG A 166 8.43 9.67 -3.08
N HIS A 167 8.30 10.04 -1.81
CA HIS A 167 9.45 10.34 -0.94
C HIS A 167 9.07 10.25 0.55
N GLY A 168 10.10 10.29 1.42
CA GLY A 168 9.94 10.12 2.87
C GLY A 168 9.06 11.18 3.55
N ILE A 169 8.92 12.39 2.97
CA ILE A 169 8.04 13.42 3.53
C ILE A 169 6.58 12.97 3.44
N HIS A 170 6.14 12.35 2.33
CA HIS A 170 4.78 11.78 2.23
C HIS A 170 4.54 10.75 3.34
N VAL A 171 5.54 9.89 3.63
CA VAL A 171 5.43 8.89 4.70
C VAL A 171 5.27 9.56 6.07
N LEU A 172 6.07 10.59 6.35
CA LEU A 172 6.01 11.33 7.61
C LEU A 172 4.68 12.06 7.79
N GLU A 173 4.22 12.76 6.76
CA GLU A 173 2.96 13.50 6.83
C GLU A 173 1.75 12.56 6.93
N ALA A 174 1.75 11.43 6.19
CA ALA A 174 0.73 10.38 6.32
C ALA A 174 0.65 9.86 7.77
N ALA A 175 1.80 9.62 8.41
CA ALA A 175 1.86 9.17 9.80
C ALA A 175 1.32 10.23 10.77
N LYS A 176 1.64 11.52 10.58
CA LYS A 176 1.14 12.63 11.41
C LYS A 176 -0.36 12.82 11.30
N ILE A 177 -0.91 12.64 10.11
CA ILE A 177 -2.36 12.74 9.85
C ILE A 177 -3.12 11.57 10.48
N GLY A 178 -2.45 10.43 10.70
CA GLY A 178 -3.08 9.22 11.24
C GLY A 178 -3.63 8.31 10.14
N ALA A 179 -3.00 8.29 8.96
CA ALA A 179 -3.30 7.28 7.96
C ALA A 179 -2.99 5.87 8.48
N ASP A 180 -3.81 4.88 8.09
CA ASP A 180 -3.72 3.52 8.63
C ASP A 180 -2.56 2.74 7.99
N VAL A 181 -2.37 2.94 6.68
CA VAL A 181 -1.40 2.26 5.84
C VAL A 181 -0.75 3.25 4.88
N MET A 182 0.53 3.07 4.58
CA MET A 182 1.13 3.67 3.39
C MET A 182 1.70 2.57 2.49
N THR A 183 1.61 2.74 1.18
CA THR A 183 2.33 1.92 0.23
C THR A 183 3.29 2.76 -0.60
N ALA A 184 4.54 2.31 -0.67
CA ALA A 184 5.60 3.06 -1.33
C ALA A 184 6.54 2.14 -2.12
N PRO A 185 7.20 2.65 -3.16
CA PRO A 185 8.29 1.94 -3.81
C PRO A 185 9.35 1.52 -2.78
N PRO A 186 9.96 0.33 -2.94
CA PRO A 186 11.00 -0.15 -2.02
C PRO A 186 12.13 0.85 -1.77
N SER A 187 12.50 1.63 -2.79
CA SER A 187 13.53 2.67 -2.68
C SER A 187 13.17 3.79 -1.69
N VAL A 188 11.87 4.13 -1.58
CA VAL A 188 11.38 5.13 -0.60
C VAL A 188 11.47 4.55 0.80
N ILE A 189 11.02 3.31 1.01
CA ILE A 189 11.08 2.64 2.32
C ILE A 189 12.54 2.50 2.77
N LYS A 190 13.41 1.97 1.91
CA LYS A 190 14.86 1.85 2.17
C LYS A 190 15.51 3.22 2.44
N GLY A 191 15.00 4.28 1.80
CA GLY A 191 15.45 5.64 2.02
C GLY A 191 15.22 6.18 3.44
N LEU A 192 14.21 5.67 4.17
CA LEU A 192 13.89 6.10 5.52
C LEU A 192 14.98 5.72 6.55
N PHE A 193 15.79 4.71 6.25
CA PHE A 193 16.92 4.30 7.11
C PHE A 193 18.12 5.24 6.98
N LYS A 194 18.20 6.03 5.92
CA LYS A 194 19.38 6.84 5.62
C LYS A 194 19.32 8.17 6.33
N HIS A 195 20.28 8.40 7.24
CA HIS A 195 20.44 9.69 7.91
C HIS A 195 21.92 9.96 8.20
N ILE A 196 22.41 11.12 7.75
CA ILE A 196 23.83 11.50 7.87
C ILE A 196 24.34 11.46 9.32
N LEU A 197 23.51 11.80 10.30
CA LEU A 197 23.92 11.76 11.70
C LEU A 197 23.97 10.35 12.27
N THR A 198 23.17 9.41 11.75
CA THR A 198 23.26 7.99 12.12
C THR A 198 24.58 7.41 11.62
N GLU A 199 24.95 7.67 10.38
CA GLU A 199 26.22 7.22 9.78
C GLU A 199 27.41 7.77 10.56
N LYS A 200 27.46 9.10 10.78
CA LYS A 200 28.52 9.76 11.56
C LYS A 200 28.55 9.29 13.02
N GLY A 201 27.39 9.02 13.62
CA GLY A 201 27.31 8.48 14.98
C GLY A 201 27.93 7.10 15.10
N ILE A 202 27.64 6.21 14.15
CA ILE A 202 28.23 4.87 14.07
C ILE A 202 29.75 4.96 13.90
N GLU A 203 30.23 5.78 12.96
CA GLU A 203 31.66 6.00 12.76
C GLU A 203 32.37 6.47 14.05
N GLY A 204 31.77 7.46 14.74
CA GLY A 204 32.29 7.95 16.01
C GLY A 204 32.35 6.90 17.10
N PHE A 205 31.25 6.14 17.28
CA PHE A 205 31.20 5.07 18.27
C PHE A 205 32.23 3.96 17.99
N LEU A 206 32.39 3.55 16.73
CA LEU A 206 33.38 2.55 16.36
C LEU A 206 34.81 3.05 16.59
N ALA A 207 35.09 4.33 16.28
CA ALA A 207 36.40 4.93 16.53
C ALA A 207 36.73 5.01 18.05
N ASP A 208 35.76 5.33 18.88
CA ASP A 208 35.93 5.37 20.32
C ASP A 208 36.07 3.96 20.92
N TRP A 209 35.26 2.99 20.43
CA TRP A 209 35.37 1.60 20.85
C TRP A 209 36.75 1.01 20.57
N ALA A 210 37.29 1.29 19.37
CA ALA A 210 38.62 0.81 18.98
C ALA A 210 39.73 1.26 19.94
N LYS A 211 39.61 2.44 20.58
CA LYS A 211 40.58 2.96 21.55
C LYS A 211 40.59 2.18 22.84
N THR A 212 39.53 1.46 23.19
CA THR A 212 39.43 0.69 24.42
C THR A 212 40.22 -0.62 24.36
N GLY A 213 40.53 -1.12 23.16
CA GLY A 213 41.17 -2.43 22.99
C GLY A 213 40.30 -3.63 23.39
N GLN A 214 39.00 -3.42 23.64
CA GLN A 214 38.06 -4.46 24.04
C GLN A 214 37.40 -5.15 22.83
N SER A 215 36.89 -6.35 23.05
CA SER A 215 36.07 -7.11 22.10
C SER A 215 34.82 -7.66 22.79
N ILE A 216 33.75 -7.89 22.02
CA ILE A 216 32.51 -8.54 22.46
C ILE A 216 32.48 -9.93 21.88
#